data_12a1dd80cada50e2a26349e35d179473
#
_entry.id   12a1dd80cada50e2a26349e35d179473
#
_cell.length_a   1.000
_cell.length_b   1.000
_cell.length_c   1.000
_cell.angle_alpha   90.00
_cell.angle_beta   90.00
_cell.angle_gamma   90.00
#
_symmetry.space_group_name_H-M   'P 1'
#
loop_
_entity.id
_entity.type
_entity.pdbx_description
1 polymer ?
#
loop_
_entity_poly.entity_id
_entity_poly.type
_entity_poly.pdbx_seq_one_letter_code
_entity_poly.pdbx_strand_id
1 'polypeptide(L)'
;KGLKIIDELSIDELPSWLWWNGSLDESPEIFEYFTNYGLRLIIDTALGSPQRCLKVLDQLNNSNKAINDLNWVRLKNWRESLAMIFDPPSRRPILDHITDIDIDIAGDHMIQALFLISWISDKLGWSFLRVERDTESTKIEFERINGEIISASINPLSLGNPSIHLGQVIGLRLISKISEVQKNNTCVIL
;
A
#
# COMPACT_ATOMS: atom_id res chain seq x y z
N LYS A 1 -17.23 11.63 -29.32
CA LYS A 1 -17.78 13.03 -29.35
C LYS A 1 -17.73 13.71 -27.97
N GLY A 2 -17.94 12.97 -26.82
CA GLY A 2 -17.96 13.58 -25.49
C GLY A 2 -16.58 14.06 -24.98
N LEU A 3 -15.49 13.44 -25.40
CA LEU A 3 -14.13 13.78 -24.94
C LEU A 3 -13.66 15.18 -25.40
N LYS A 4 -14.05 15.63 -26.57
CA LYS A 4 -13.69 16.95 -27.08
C LYS A 4 -14.31 18.13 -26.33
N ILE A 5 -15.41 17.89 -25.61
CA ILE A 5 -16.08 18.94 -24.82
C ILE A 5 -15.22 19.38 -23.65
N ILE A 6 -14.40 18.46 -23.10
CA ILE A 6 -13.52 18.75 -21.96
C ILE A 6 -12.37 19.66 -22.39
N ASP A 7 -11.84 19.49 -23.61
CA ASP A 7 -10.80 20.36 -24.17
C ASP A 7 -11.28 21.81 -24.27
N GLU A 8 -12.55 21.99 -24.65
CA GLU A 8 -13.17 23.31 -24.80
C GLU A 8 -13.52 23.96 -23.44
N LEU A 9 -13.63 23.15 -22.37
CA LEU A 9 -13.94 23.63 -21.02
C LEU A 9 -12.71 23.78 -20.14
N SER A 10 -11.56 23.25 -20.54
CA SER A 10 -10.32 23.38 -19.78
C SER A 10 -9.73 24.77 -19.95
N ILE A 11 -9.37 25.39 -18.82
CA ILE A 11 -8.66 26.67 -18.77
C ILE A 11 -7.20 26.34 -18.41
N ASP A 12 -6.30 26.53 -19.36
CA ASP A 12 -4.88 26.14 -19.23
C ASP A 12 -4.15 26.76 -18.01
N GLU A 13 -4.63 27.90 -17.55
CA GLU A 13 -4.04 28.62 -16.42
C GLU A 13 -4.52 28.12 -15.04
N LEU A 14 -5.55 27.27 -14.97
CA LEU A 14 -6.09 26.77 -13.72
C LEU A 14 -5.57 25.37 -13.40
N PRO A 15 -5.17 25.09 -12.12
CA PRO A 15 -4.78 23.76 -11.71
C PRO A 15 -5.97 22.80 -11.82
N SER A 16 -5.83 21.81 -12.68
CA SER A 16 -6.88 20.83 -12.95
C SER A 16 -6.68 19.59 -12.08
N TRP A 17 -7.78 19.08 -11.51
CA TRP A 17 -7.86 17.83 -10.79
C TRP A 17 -8.70 16.84 -11.60
N LEU A 18 -8.17 15.66 -11.78
CA LEU A 18 -8.92 14.54 -12.34
C LEU A 18 -9.21 13.53 -11.23
N TRP A 19 -10.47 13.31 -10.95
CA TRP A 19 -10.90 12.24 -10.08
C TRP A 19 -11.50 11.10 -10.91
N TRP A 20 -10.75 10.00 -11.01
CA TRP A 20 -11.23 8.78 -11.63
C TRP A 20 -12.07 7.98 -10.62
N ASN A 21 -13.39 8.09 -10.73
CA ASN A 21 -14.34 7.44 -9.85
C ASN A 21 -14.86 6.14 -10.49
N GLY A 22 -14.00 5.13 -10.60
CA GLY A 22 -14.34 3.83 -11.18
C GLY A 22 -13.19 2.86 -11.11
N SER A 23 -13.43 1.61 -11.53
CA SER A 23 -12.39 0.59 -11.62
C SER A 23 -11.31 1.00 -12.63
N LEU A 24 -10.06 0.72 -12.31
CA LEU A 24 -8.92 0.94 -13.22
C LEU A 24 -8.89 -0.09 -14.37
N ASP A 25 -9.69 -1.17 -14.29
CA ASP A 25 -9.87 -2.14 -15.37
C ASP A 25 -10.86 -1.64 -16.44
N GLU A 26 -11.73 -0.69 -16.08
CA GLU A 26 -12.73 -0.16 -16.97
C GLU A 26 -12.15 0.95 -17.86
N SER A 27 -12.47 0.90 -19.15
CA SER A 27 -12.16 1.94 -20.13
C SER A 27 -10.71 2.47 -20.07
N PRO A 28 -9.68 1.61 -20.19
CA PRO A 28 -8.28 2.02 -20.04
C PRO A 28 -7.88 3.14 -21.02
N GLU A 29 -8.43 3.15 -22.22
CA GLU A 29 -8.16 4.20 -23.23
C GLU A 29 -8.70 5.56 -22.79
N ILE A 30 -9.86 5.58 -22.13
CA ILE A 30 -10.46 6.80 -21.59
C ILE A 30 -9.64 7.29 -20.40
N PHE A 31 -9.21 6.37 -19.53
CA PHE A 31 -8.34 6.70 -18.41
C PHE A 31 -7.02 7.32 -18.89
N GLU A 32 -6.35 6.70 -19.85
CA GLU A 32 -5.09 7.21 -20.43
C GLU A 32 -5.29 8.57 -21.10
N TYR A 33 -6.39 8.77 -21.82
CA TYR A 33 -6.73 10.06 -22.41
C TYR A 33 -6.80 11.15 -21.33
N PHE A 34 -7.57 10.94 -20.28
CA PHE A 34 -7.74 11.92 -19.22
C PHE A 34 -6.50 12.15 -18.39
N THR A 35 -5.68 11.14 -18.16
CA THR A 35 -4.41 11.34 -17.45
C THR A 35 -3.49 12.34 -18.14
N ASN A 36 -3.68 12.60 -19.43
CA ASN A 36 -2.90 13.60 -20.16
C ASN A 36 -3.30 15.04 -19.84
N TYR A 37 -4.53 15.27 -19.37
CA TYR A 37 -5.04 16.62 -19.08
C TYR A 37 -4.86 17.05 -17.63
N GLY A 38 -4.92 16.12 -16.67
CA GLY A 38 -4.87 16.46 -15.26
C GLY A 38 -3.44 16.65 -14.75
N LEU A 39 -3.17 17.75 -14.07
CA LEU A 39 -1.94 17.95 -13.33
C LEU A 39 -1.93 17.14 -12.04
N ARG A 40 -3.11 16.86 -11.47
CA ARG A 40 -3.31 16.08 -10.25
C ARG A 40 -4.37 15.02 -10.49
N LEU A 41 -4.04 13.79 -10.14
CA LEU A 41 -4.88 12.63 -10.34
C LEU A 41 -5.31 12.06 -8.99
N ILE A 42 -6.61 11.81 -8.83
CA ILE A 42 -7.17 11.06 -7.72
C ILE A 42 -7.68 9.73 -8.28
N ILE A 43 -7.17 8.64 -7.76
CA ILE A 43 -7.56 7.28 -8.10
C ILE A 43 -7.93 6.48 -6.85
N ASP A 44 -8.53 5.33 -7.03
CA ASP A 44 -8.81 4.37 -5.99
C ASP A 44 -8.34 2.97 -6.41
N THR A 45 -7.16 2.57 -5.96
CA THR A 45 -6.63 1.23 -6.24
C THR A 45 -7.31 0.11 -5.45
N ALA A 46 -8.31 0.40 -4.62
CA ALA A 46 -9.21 -0.62 -4.11
C ALA A 46 -10.22 -1.09 -5.17
N LEU A 47 -10.36 -0.34 -6.27
CA LEU A 47 -11.26 -0.62 -7.38
C LEU A 47 -10.45 -1.12 -8.60
N GLY A 48 -10.65 -2.38 -8.94
CA GLY A 48 -9.96 -3.02 -10.06
C GLY A 48 -9.12 -4.22 -9.65
N SER A 49 -8.54 -4.91 -10.63
CA SER A 49 -7.66 -6.04 -10.33
C SER A 49 -6.31 -5.56 -9.79
N PRO A 50 -5.70 -6.29 -8.82
CA PRO A 50 -4.38 -5.93 -8.28
C PRO A 50 -3.32 -5.73 -9.35
N GLN A 51 -3.32 -6.57 -10.38
CA GLN A 51 -2.37 -6.51 -11.50
C GLN A 51 -2.50 -5.22 -12.29
N ARG A 52 -3.74 -4.79 -12.57
CA ARG A 52 -3.99 -3.54 -13.28
C ARG A 52 -3.62 -2.34 -12.42
N CYS A 53 -3.98 -2.36 -11.14
CA CYS A 53 -3.62 -1.30 -10.19
C CYS A 53 -2.09 -1.10 -10.14
N LEU A 54 -1.31 -2.17 -9.96
CA LEU A 54 0.15 -2.10 -9.95
C LEU A 54 0.72 -1.55 -11.26
N LYS A 55 0.19 -2.00 -12.40
CA LYS A 55 0.62 -1.49 -13.70
C LYS A 55 0.34 0.00 -13.87
N VAL A 56 -0.83 0.47 -13.47
CA VAL A 56 -1.19 1.89 -13.51
C VAL A 56 -0.29 2.71 -12.58
N LEU A 57 -0.04 2.25 -11.35
CA LEU A 57 0.85 2.93 -10.41
C LEU A 57 2.27 3.04 -10.96
N ASP A 58 2.81 1.99 -11.58
CA ASP A 58 4.12 2.01 -12.22
C ASP A 58 4.17 3.03 -13.38
N GLN A 59 3.17 3.02 -14.25
CA GLN A 59 3.07 3.99 -15.36
C GLN A 59 2.99 5.43 -14.85
N LEU A 60 2.21 5.66 -13.81
CA LEU A 60 2.02 7.00 -13.23
C LEU A 60 3.26 7.48 -12.46
N ASN A 61 3.97 6.58 -11.77
CA ASN A 61 5.22 6.92 -11.07
C ASN A 61 6.29 7.46 -12.02
N ASN A 62 6.31 6.96 -13.26
CA ASN A 62 7.21 7.43 -14.32
C ASN A 62 6.72 8.73 -14.99
N SER A 63 5.56 9.23 -14.61
CA SER A 63 5.01 10.51 -15.07
C SER A 63 5.22 11.59 -14.01
N ASN A 64 5.51 12.83 -14.38
CA ASN A 64 5.63 13.96 -13.44
C ASN A 64 4.29 14.41 -12.84
N LYS A 65 3.33 13.50 -12.64
CA LYS A 65 1.98 13.82 -12.16
C LYS A 65 1.85 13.59 -10.66
N ALA A 66 1.22 14.51 -9.98
CA ALA A 66 0.86 14.32 -8.58
C ALA A 66 -0.32 13.36 -8.49
N ILE A 67 -0.10 12.22 -7.82
CA ILE A 67 -1.09 11.15 -7.65
C ILE A 67 -1.55 11.12 -6.21
N ASN A 68 -2.86 11.05 -6.01
CA ASN A 68 -3.49 10.79 -4.73
C ASN A 68 -4.32 9.50 -4.84
N ASP A 69 -3.92 8.48 -4.14
CA ASP A 69 -4.63 7.21 -4.10
C ASP A 69 -5.50 7.14 -2.83
N LEU A 70 -6.81 6.98 -3.01
CA LEU A 70 -7.74 6.88 -1.89
C LEU A 70 -7.46 5.63 -1.05
N ASN A 71 -6.96 4.55 -1.64
CA ASN A 71 -6.59 3.36 -0.92
C ASN A 71 -5.40 3.61 0.03
N TRP A 72 -4.42 4.44 -0.40
CA TRP A 72 -3.36 4.94 0.47
C TRP A 72 -3.88 5.84 1.59
N VAL A 73 -4.87 6.68 1.31
CA VAL A 73 -5.48 7.56 2.33
C VAL A 73 -6.15 6.75 3.44
N ARG A 74 -6.80 5.63 3.10
CA ARG A 74 -7.43 4.73 4.10
C ARG A 74 -6.44 4.13 5.10
N LEU A 75 -5.16 4.06 4.75
CA LEU A 75 -4.11 3.60 5.66
C LEU A 75 -3.66 4.64 6.69
N LYS A 76 -4.23 5.84 6.68
CA LYS A 76 -3.82 6.93 7.59
C LYS A 76 -3.83 6.47 9.05
N ASN A 77 -4.91 5.85 9.50
CA ASN A 77 -5.06 5.43 10.90
C ASN A 77 -4.01 4.36 11.28
N TRP A 78 -3.72 3.41 10.38
CA TRP A 78 -2.67 2.41 10.59
C TRP A 78 -1.30 3.05 10.76
N ARG A 79 -0.94 3.98 9.90
CA ARG A 79 0.34 4.68 9.94
C ARG A 79 0.48 5.55 11.20
N GLU A 80 -0.58 6.25 11.58
CA GLU A 80 -0.61 7.07 12.79
C GLU A 80 -0.52 6.20 14.04
N SER A 81 -1.24 5.08 14.11
CA SER A 81 -1.15 4.14 15.23
C SER A 81 0.26 3.57 15.38
N LEU A 82 0.89 3.14 14.29
CA LEU A 82 2.27 2.67 14.32
C LEU A 82 3.25 3.77 14.80
N ALA A 83 3.11 4.97 14.27
CA ALA A 83 3.93 6.10 14.70
C ALA A 83 3.78 6.37 16.19
N MET A 84 2.55 6.39 16.72
CA MET A 84 2.28 6.60 18.14
C MET A 84 2.86 5.49 19.03
N ILE A 85 2.84 4.23 18.58
CA ILE A 85 3.39 3.11 19.34
C ILE A 85 4.90 3.23 19.48
N PHE A 86 5.60 3.64 18.42
CA PHE A 86 7.06 3.68 18.37
C PHE A 86 7.66 5.07 18.60
N ASP A 87 6.84 6.11 18.77
CA ASP A 87 7.32 7.46 19.08
C ASP A 87 8.10 7.55 20.40
N PRO A 88 7.69 6.84 21.51
CA PRO A 88 8.45 6.84 22.73
C PRO A 88 9.88 6.29 22.53
N PRO A 89 10.94 7.00 23.01
CA PRO A 89 12.34 6.58 22.82
C PRO A 89 12.64 5.16 23.33
N SER A 90 11.92 4.73 24.38
CA SER A 90 12.07 3.38 24.95
C SER A 90 11.58 2.24 24.04
N ARG A 91 10.73 2.55 23.03
CA ARG A 91 10.18 1.55 22.11
C ARG A 91 10.87 1.54 20.75
N ARG A 92 11.56 2.61 20.39
CA ARG A 92 12.28 2.72 19.09
C ARG A 92 13.26 1.57 18.85
N PRO A 93 14.04 1.10 19.83
CA PRO A 93 14.96 -0.01 19.61
C PRO A 93 14.30 -1.31 19.16
N ILE A 94 12.99 -1.47 19.42
CA ILE A 94 12.24 -2.66 18.96
C ILE A 94 12.21 -2.71 17.43
N LEU A 95 12.15 -1.55 16.76
CA LEU A 95 12.11 -1.45 15.30
C LEU A 95 13.35 -2.04 14.64
N ASP A 96 14.50 -1.92 15.30
CA ASP A 96 15.78 -2.44 14.79
C ASP A 96 15.86 -3.97 14.84
N HIS A 97 14.95 -4.61 15.57
CA HIS A 97 14.92 -6.06 15.78
C HIS A 97 13.68 -6.76 15.19
N ILE A 98 12.88 -6.06 14.39
CA ILE A 98 11.73 -6.67 13.69
C ILE A 98 12.26 -7.72 12.72
N THR A 99 11.76 -8.94 12.83
CA THR A 99 12.07 -10.05 11.94
C THR A 99 10.94 -10.41 11.02
N ASP A 100 9.70 -10.22 11.48
CA ASP A 100 8.53 -10.62 10.71
C ASP A 100 7.42 -9.55 10.80
N ILE A 101 6.68 -9.43 9.70
CA ILE A 101 5.46 -8.64 9.59
C ILE A 101 4.36 -9.55 9.06
N ASP A 102 3.23 -9.63 9.76
CA ASP A 102 2.05 -10.31 9.26
C ASP A 102 0.92 -9.32 9.08
N ILE A 103 0.33 -9.29 7.88
CA ILE A 103 -0.83 -8.47 7.56
C ILE A 103 -1.98 -9.35 7.14
N ASP A 104 -3.09 -9.23 7.86
CA ASP A 104 -4.34 -9.87 7.49
C ASP A 104 -5.19 -8.90 6.66
N ILE A 105 -5.71 -9.37 5.54
CA ILE A 105 -6.57 -8.58 4.65
C ILE A 105 -7.91 -9.27 4.41
N ALA A 106 -8.94 -8.48 4.14
CA ALA A 106 -10.24 -8.99 3.75
C ALA A 106 -10.22 -9.44 2.26
N GLY A 107 -10.34 -10.74 2.01
CA GLY A 107 -10.25 -11.30 0.66
C GLY A 107 -8.82 -11.21 0.09
N ASP A 108 -8.67 -11.20 -1.23
CA ASP A 108 -7.40 -11.41 -1.94
C ASP A 108 -6.81 -10.15 -2.60
N HIS A 109 -7.39 -8.96 -2.39
CA HIS A 109 -6.93 -7.72 -3.01
C HIS A 109 -5.80 -7.06 -2.21
N MET A 110 -4.56 -7.39 -2.51
CA MET A 110 -3.38 -7.12 -1.67
C MET A 110 -2.85 -5.67 -1.72
N ILE A 111 -3.38 -4.77 -2.53
CA ILE A 111 -2.75 -3.45 -2.78
C ILE A 111 -2.60 -2.62 -1.50
N GLN A 112 -3.61 -2.63 -0.61
CA GLN A 112 -3.53 -1.86 0.63
C GLN A 112 -2.42 -2.40 1.56
N ALA A 113 -2.28 -3.74 1.65
CA ALA A 113 -1.20 -4.36 2.42
C ALA A 113 0.18 -4.05 1.81
N LEU A 114 0.30 -4.09 0.48
CA LEU A 114 1.54 -3.72 -0.20
C LEU A 114 1.94 -2.28 0.10
N PHE A 115 1.00 -1.34 0.10
CA PHE A 115 1.29 0.04 0.49
C PHE A 115 1.79 0.15 1.93
N LEU A 116 1.17 -0.58 2.86
CA LEU A 116 1.56 -0.52 4.26
C LEU A 116 2.95 -1.12 4.48
N ILE A 117 3.23 -2.29 3.88
CA ILE A 117 4.54 -2.95 3.95
C ILE A 117 5.62 -2.05 3.31
N SER A 118 5.36 -1.51 2.12
CA SER A 118 6.31 -0.63 1.44
C SER A 118 6.60 0.63 2.25
N TRP A 119 5.59 1.19 2.91
CA TRP A 119 5.79 2.35 3.78
C TRP A 119 6.63 1.99 5.02
N ILE A 120 6.40 0.83 5.64
CA ILE A 120 7.20 0.36 6.79
C ILE A 120 8.65 0.14 6.34
N SER A 121 8.87 -0.56 5.23
CA SER A 121 10.21 -0.86 4.72
C SER A 121 10.99 0.41 4.36
N ASP A 122 10.32 1.39 3.74
CA ASP A 122 10.92 2.70 3.42
C ASP A 122 11.36 3.43 4.69
N LYS A 123 10.48 3.50 5.71
CA LYS A 123 10.79 4.17 6.99
C LYS A 123 11.91 3.50 7.78
N LEU A 124 12.08 2.20 7.62
CA LEU A 124 13.11 1.41 8.32
C LEU A 124 14.36 1.15 7.46
N GLY A 125 14.39 1.67 6.23
CA GLY A 125 15.55 1.56 5.34
C GLY A 125 15.83 0.14 4.87
N TRP A 126 14.79 -0.68 4.65
CA TRP A 126 14.94 -2.05 4.17
C TRP A 126 14.93 -2.10 2.64
N SER A 127 15.76 -2.93 2.07
CA SER A 127 15.84 -3.17 0.63
C SER A 127 14.99 -4.38 0.24
N PHE A 128 14.18 -4.25 -0.80
CA PHE A 128 13.40 -5.37 -1.34
C PHE A 128 14.33 -6.45 -1.92
N LEU A 129 14.06 -7.72 -1.61
CA LEU A 129 14.77 -8.86 -2.17
C LEU A 129 13.92 -9.65 -3.16
N ARG A 130 12.81 -10.19 -2.70
CA ARG A 130 11.94 -11.06 -3.52
C ARG A 130 10.53 -11.13 -2.98
N VAL A 131 9.64 -11.59 -3.86
CA VAL A 131 8.26 -11.94 -3.52
C VAL A 131 8.00 -13.39 -3.93
N GLU A 132 7.37 -14.14 -3.05
CA GLU A 132 6.88 -15.49 -3.31
C GLU A 132 5.38 -15.51 -3.05
N ARG A 133 4.63 -16.10 -3.98
CA ARG A 133 3.18 -16.23 -3.85
C ARG A 133 2.82 -17.70 -3.77
N ASP A 134 2.15 -18.05 -2.70
CA ASP A 134 1.52 -19.36 -2.52
C ASP A 134 0.00 -19.23 -2.66
N THR A 135 -0.73 -20.35 -2.57
CA THR A 135 -2.19 -20.40 -2.62
C THR A 135 -2.86 -19.71 -1.43
N GLU A 136 -2.20 -19.69 -0.28
CA GLU A 136 -2.75 -19.20 0.98
C GLU A 136 -2.22 -17.82 1.39
N SER A 137 -1.06 -17.40 0.90
CA SER A 137 -0.41 -16.15 1.30
C SER A 137 0.53 -15.60 0.24
N THR A 138 0.91 -14.35 0.41
CA THR A 138 2.01 -13.72 -0.33
C THR A 138 3.10 -13.34 0.65
N LYS A 139 4.30 -13.87 0.44
CA LYS A 139 5.48 -13.59 1.24
C LYS A 139 6.42 -12.66 0.51
N ILE A 140 6.90 -11.63 1.19
CA ILE A 140 7.83 -10.64 0.68
C ILE A 140 9.05 -10.62 1.59
N GLU A 141 10.23 -10.70 1.03
CA GLU A 141 11.48 -10.62 1.81
C GLU A 141 12.20 -9.31 1.53
N PHE A 142 12.72 -8.75 2.60
CA PHE A 142 13.55 -7.55 2.61
C PHE A 142 14.87 -7.85 3.31
N GLU A 143 15.87 -7.02 3.03
CA GLU A 143 17.18 -7.06 3.66
C GLU A 143 17.49 -5.74 4.35
N ARG A 144 17.99 -5.81 5.56
CA ARG A 144 18.58 -4.66 6.28
C ARG A 144 19.98 -4.39 5.77
N ILE A 145 20.52 -3.20 6.09
CA ILE A 145 21.91 -2.83 5.81
C ILE A 145 22.93 -3.82 6.42
N ASN A 146 22.58 -4.46 7.54
CA ASN A 146 23.44 -5.45 8.20
C ASN A 146 23.33 -6.87 7.61
N GLY A 147 22.54 -7.07 6.56
CA GLY A 147 22.34 -8.36 5.89
C GLY A 147 21.26 -9.26 6.52
N GLU A 148 20.56 -8.79 7.58
CA GLU A 148 19.46 -9.55 8.17
C GLU A 148 18.23 -9.54 7.26
N ILE A 149 17.57 -10.70 7.16
CA ILE A 149 16.36 -10.86 6.35
C ILE A 149 15.12 -10.63 7.22
N ILE A 150 14.22 -9.81 6.69
CA ILE A 150 12.89 -9.57 7.26
C ILE A 150 11.85 -10.20 6.33
N SER A 151 10.89 -10.91 6.91
CA SER A 151 9.81 -11.55 6.19
C SER A 151 8.49 -10.80 6.42
N ALA A 152 7.81 -10.41 5.36
CA ALA A 152 6.46 -9.85 5.43
C ALA A 152 5.48 -10.80 4.76
N SER A 153 4.39 -11.15 5.47
CA SER A 153 3.34 -12.05 4.98
C SER A 153 2.02 -11.32 4.84
N ILE A 154 1.36 -11.49 3.70
CA ILE A 154 -0.01 -11.01 3.46
C ILE A 154 -0.94 -12.20 3.47
N ASN A 155 -1.90 -12.23 4.39
CA ASN A 155 -2.80 -13.33 4.62
C ASN A 155 -4.23 -12.93 4.22
N PRO A 156 -4.76 -13.44 3.10
CA PRO A 156 -6.15 -13.20 2.72
C PRO A 156 -7.10 -13.99 3.62
N LEU A 157 -8.07 -13.30 4.22
CA LEU A 157 -9.09 -13.89 5.06
C LEU A 157 -10.47 -13.73 4.43
N SER A 158 -11.24 -14.81 4.41
CA SER A 158 -12.64 -14.77 3.98
C SER A 158 -13.51 -14.27 5.13
N LEU A 159 -13.98 -13.03 5.01
CA LEU A 159 -14.86 -12.39 6.00
C LEU A 159 -16.28 -12.31 5.46
N GLY A 160 -17.24 -12.82 6.24
CA GLY A 160 -18.66 -12.73 5.92
C GLY A 160 -19.30 -11.37 6.22
N ASN A 161 -18.52 -10.34 6.56
CA ASN A 161 -19.05 -9.03 6.92
C ASN A 161 -19.11 -8.10 5.69
N PRO A 162 -20.31 -7.69 5.24
CA PRO A 162 -20.48 -6.83 4.07
C PRO A 162 -20.00 -5.37 4.28
N SER A 163 -19.70 -4.98 5.51
CA SER A 163 -19.18 -3.64 5.84
C SER A 163 -17.69 -3.52 5.61
N ILE A 164 -16.98 -4.63 5.37
CA ILE A 164 -15.54 -4.65 5.14
C ILE A 164 -15.28 -4.73 3.65
N HIS A 165 -14.52 -3.77 3.13
CA HIS A 165 -14.17 -3.72 1.72
C HIS A 165 -13.09 -4.76 1.38
N LEU A 166 -13.19 -5.33 0.19
CA LEU A 166 -12.20 -6.25 -0.34
C LEU A 166 -10.81 -5.58 -0.34
N GLY A 167 -9.82 -6.30 0.20
CA GLY A 167 -8.45 -5.81 0.33
C GLY A 167 -8.19 -4.88 1.52
N GLN A 168 -9.19 -4.61 2.36
CA GLN A 168 -8.99 -3.81 3.56
C GLN A 168 -8.04 -4.54 4.51
N VAL A 169 -7.02 -3.83 5.02
CA VAL A 169 -6.18 -4.32 6.12
C VAL A 169 -7.03 -4.39 7.39
N ILE A 170 -7.07 -5.57 8.01
CA ILE A 170 -7.88 -5.88 9.19
C ILE A 170 -7.05 -6.30 10.39
N GLY A 171 -5.78 -6.59 10.18
CA GLY A 171 -4.83 -6.94 11.24
C GLY A 171 -3.39 -6.70 10.80
N LEU A 172 -2.57 -6.27 11.75
CA LEU A 172 -1.13 -6.09 11.58
C LEU A 172 -0.41 -6.63 12.81
N ARG A 173 0.57 -7.50 12.60
CA ARG A 173 1.48 -8.00 13.63
C ARG A 173 2.92 -7.67 13.25
N LEU A 174 3.64 -7.04 14.14
CA LEU A 174 5.09 -6.84 14.05
C LEU A 174 5.77 -7.72 15.10
N ILE A 175 6.65 -8.59 14.66
CA ILE A 175 7.36 -9.55 15.50
C ILE A 175 8.82 -9.14 15.57
N SER A 176 9.34 -8.98 16.79
CA SER A 176 10.70 -8.57 17.07
C SER A 176 11.40 -9.58 17.97
N LYS A 177 12.63 -9.94 17.64
CA LYS A 177 13.52 -10.79 18.45
C LYS A 177 14.56 -9.93 19.13
N ILE A 178 14.35 -9.57 20.39
CA ILE A 178 15.24 -8.65 21.13
C ILE A 178 16.49 -9.35 21.70
N SER A 179 16.55 -10.68 21.84
CA SER A 179 17.73 -11.39 22.34
C SER A 179 17.61 -12.91 22.18
N GLU A 180 18.72 -13.58 21.85
CA GLU A 180 18.82 -15.04 21.87
C GLU A 180 18.73 -15.64 23.30
N VAL A 181 19.01 -14.84 24.34
CA VAL A 181 19.04 -15.28 25.75
C VAL A 181 17.68 -15.16 26.42
N GLN A 182 16.85 -14.22 26.01
CA GLN A 182 15.45 -14.10 26.44
C GLN A 182 14.55 -14.50 25.28
N LYS A 183 13.93 -15.68 25.35
CA LYS A 183 12.90 -16.17 24.39
C LYS A 183 11.62 -15.29 24.34
N ASN A 184 11.71 -14.03 24.66
CA ASN A 184 10.59 -13.11 24.65
C ASN A 184 10.54 -12.40 23.30
N ASN A 185 9.81 -13.00 22.36
CA ASN A 185 9.41 -12.30 21.16
C ASN A 185 8.42 -11.19 21.56
N THR A 186 8.72 -9.96 21.18
CA THR A 186 7.75 -8.87 21.32
C THR A 186 6.88 -8.87 20.08
N CYS A 187 5.58 -9.04 20.26
CA CYS A 187 4.59 -8.93 19.19
C CYS A 187 3.73 -7.69 19.45
N VAL A 188 3.67 -6.80 18.46
CA VAL A 188 2.73 -5.67 18.45
C VAL A 188 1.58 -6.05 17.54
N ILE A 189 0.37 -6.11 18.08
CA ILE A 189 -0.87 -6.43 17.36
C ILE A 189 -1.70 -5.14 17.30
N LEU A 190 -2.14 -4.79 16.10
CA LEU A 190 -3.06 -3.68 15.81
C LEU A 190 -4.31 -4.19 15.11
#